data_1c278e9f6302a467f12d07c8a8b9d188
#
_entry.id   1c278e9f6302a467f12d07c8a8b9d188
#
_cell.length_a   1.000
_cell.length_b   1.000
_cell.length_c   1.000
_cell.angle_alpha   90.00
_cell.angle_beta   90.00
_cell.angle_gamma   90.00
#
_symmetry.space_group_name_H-M   'P 1'
#
loop_
_entity.id
_entity.type
_entity.pdbx_description
1 polymer ?
#
loop_
_entity_poly.entity_id
_entity_poly.type
_entity_poly.pdbx_seq_one_letter_code
_entity_poly.pdbx_strand_id
1 'polypeptide(L)'
;MTYDYDEQNIFARILRGEIPNRTAMETEHTLAFHDIRPLAPVHVLVIPKEHIGTFYDVTEAHTAMLGRIMALAPRLMREQGVTGGFRTLVNTGPDGRQEVPHLHVHVMGGPRPWVKG
;
A
#
# COMPACT_ATOMS: atom_id res chain seq x y z
N MET A 1 -7.86 19.96 -6.86
CA MET A 1 -9.18 19.35 -6.68
C MET A 1 -9.07 18.28 -5.62
N THR A 2 -9.90 18.37 -4.59
CA THR A 2 -9.99 17.33 -3.57
C THR A 2 -11.20 16.46 -3.87
N TYR A 3 -11.04 15.17 -3.70
CA TYR A 3 -12.14 14.22 -3.82
C TYR A 3 -12.61 13.83 -2.43
N ASP A 4 -13.92 13.70 -2.26
CA ASP A 4 -14.47 13.21 -1.00
C ASP A 4 -13.96 11.79 -0.74
N TYR A 5 -13.45 11.56 0.47
CA TYR A 5 -12.99 10.23 0.85
C TYR A 5 -14.17 9.29 1.06
N ASP A 6 -14.15 8.14 0.39
CA ASP A 6 -15.16 7.11 0.55
C ASP A 6 -14.82 6.24 1.77
N GLU A 7 -15.53 6.47 2.87
CA GLU A 7 -15.32 5.73 4.12
C GLU A 7 -15.73 4.27 4.05
N GLN A 8 -16.40 3.87 2.98
CA GLN A 8 -16.80 2.49 2.76
C GLN A 8 -15.83 1.72 1.87
N ASN A 9 -14.71 2.34 1.47
CA ASN A 9 -13.71 1.62 0.70
C ASN A 9 -13.15 0.46 1.51
N ILE A 10 -12.69 -0.56 0.81
CA ILE A 10 -12.28 -1.82 1.43
C ILE A 10 -11.12 -1.65 2.42
N PHE A 11 -10.19 -0.73 2.14
CA PHE A 11 -9.04 -0.52 3.03
C PHE A 11 -9.44 0.23 4.30
N ALA A 12 -10.36 1.20 4.20
CA ALA A 12 -10.92 1.85 5.39
C ALA A 12 -11.62 0.82 6.29
N ARG A 13 -12.33 -0.12 5.69
CA ARG A 13 -13.01 -1.17 6.43
C ARG A 13 -12.03 -2.16 7.07
N ILE A 14 -10.92 -2.44 6.40
CA ILE A 14 -9.83 -3.23 6.99
C ILE A 14 -9.26 -2.50 8.21
N LEU A 15 -9.01 -1.20 8.08
CA LEU A 15 -8.48 -0.39 9.18
C LEU A 15 -9.41 -0.37 10.39
N ARG A 16 -10.73 -0.42 10.17
CA ARG A 16 -11.72 -0.48 11.26
C ARG A 16 -11.91 -1.88 11.83
N GLY A 17 -11.25 -2.89 11.28
CA GLY A 17 -11.39 -4.26 11.72
C GLY A 17 -12.64 -4.97 11.19
N GLU A 18 -13.35 -4.40 10.23
CA GLU A 18 -14.57 -4.99 9.65
C GLU A 18 -14.26 -6.08 8.63
N ILE A 19 -13.10 -6.00 7.98
CA ILE A 19 -12.64 -6.99 7.01
C ILE A 19 -11.30 -7.53 7.49
N PRO A 20 -11.11 -8.85 7.55
CA PRO A 20 -9.83 -9.41 7.96
C PRO A 20 -8.76 -9.18 6.90
N ASN A 21 -7.51 -9.15 7.34
CA ASN A 21 -6.36 -9.03 6.45
C ASN A 21 -5.23 -9.92 6.98
N ARG A 22 -4.30 -10.24 6.10
CA ARG A 22 -3.08 -10.95 6.47
C ARG A 22 -2.00 -9.91 6.72
N THR A 23 -1.91 -9.45 7.96
CA THR A 23 -1.00 -8.38 8.35
C THR A 23 0.46 -8.80 8.22
N ALA A 24 1.24 -7.98 7.53
CA ALA A 24 2.70 -8.13 7.47
C ALA A 24 3.36 -7.28 8.56
N MET A 25 2.85 -6.07 8.78
CA MET A 25 3.38 -5.16 9.80
C MET A 25 2.35 -4.08 10.09
N GLU A 26 2.30 -3.65 11.34
CA GLU A 26 1.46 -2.52 11.73
C GLU A 26 2.25 -1.59 12.63
N THR A 27 2.15 -0.28 12.37
CA THR A 27 2.72 0.76 13.22
C THR A 27 1.61 1.69 13.67
N GLU A 28 1.97 2.71 14.46
CA GLU A 28 0.99 3.72 14.90
C GLU A 28 0.29 4.38 13.71
N HIS A 29 1.00 4.61 12.59
CA HIS A 29 0.51 5.41 11.47
C HIS A 29 0.24 4.62 10.20
N THR A 30 0.68 3.37 10.11
CA THR A 30 0.62 2.59 8.89
C THR A 30 0.21 1.15 9.15
N LEU A 31 -0.41 0.55 8.12
CA LEU A 31 -0.70 -0.88 8.09
C LEU A 31 -0.14 -1.45 6.80
N ALA A 32 0.56 -2.56 6.90
CA ALA A 32 1.05 -3.31 5.75
C ALA A 32 0.45 -4.72 5.78
N PHE A 33 -0.10 -5.17 4.67
CA PHE A 33 -0.73 -6.48 4.58
C PHE A 33 -0.51 -7.11 3.20
N HIS A 34 -0.62 -8.42 3.14
CA HIS A 34 -0.39 -9.17 1.91
C HIS A 34 -1.54 -8.96 0.94
N ASP A 35 -1.21 -8.71 -0.34
CA ASP A 35 -2.21 -8.64 -1.39
C ASP A 35 -2.81 -10.03 -1.60
N ILE A 36 -4.14 -10.11 -1.72
CA ILE A 36 -4.84 -11.37 -1.94
C ILE A 36 -4.68 -11.89 -3.37
N ARG A 37 -4.23 -11.05 -4.29
CA ARG A 37 -3.95 -11.41 -5.69
C ARG A 37 -2.53 -11.01 -6.03
N PRO A 38 -1.53 -11.70 -5.45
CA PRO A 38 -0.14 -11.28 -5.60
C PRO A 38 0.34 -11.38 -7.04
N LEU A 39 1.09 -10.37 -7.46
CA LEU A 39 1.73 -10.32 -8.78
C LEU A 39 3.20 -10.72 -8.73
N ALA A 40 3.72 -10.98 -7.55
CA ALA A 40 5.09 -11.38 -7.30
C ALA A 40 5.11 -12.39 -6.14
N PRO A 41 6.19 -13.14 -5.92
CA PRO A 41 6.27 -14.07 -4.78
C PRO A 41 5.96 -13.43 -3.43
N VAL A 42 6.38 -12.17 -3.25
CA VAL A 42 5.99 -11.35 -2.10
C VAL A 42 5.34 -10.08 -2.66
N HIS A 43 4.11 -9.82 -2.25
CA HIS A 43 3.37 -8.64 -2.69
C HIS A 43 2.61 -8.08 -1.50
N VAL A 44 3.08 -6.96 -0.97
CA VAL A 44 2.54 -6.31 0.22
C VAL A 44 1.99 -4.93 -0.16
N LEU A 45 0.87 -4.57 0.44
CA LEU A 45 0.30 -3.23 0.32
C LEU A 45 0.61 -2.47 1.60
N VAL A 46 1.11 -1.25 1.47
CA VAL A 46 1.38 -0.38 2.61
C VAL A 46 0.43 0.80 2.53
N ILE A 47 -0.40 0.97 3.55
CA ILE A 47 -1.39 2.03 3.59
C ILE A 47 -1.20 2.92 4.81
N PRO A 48 -1.44 4.24 4.68
CA PRO A 48 -1.53 5.11 5.85
C PRO A 48 -2.85 4.85 6.58
N LYS A 49 -2.87 5.05 7.89
CA LYS A 49 -4.12 5.02 8.65
C LYS A 49 -4.93 6.31 8.44
N GLU A 50 -4.28 7.36 7.99
CA GLU A 50 -4.92 8.60 7.61
C GLU A 50 -5.81 8.40 6.39
N HIS A 51 -6.99 9.05 6.39
CA HIS A 51 -7.96 8.91 5.30
C HIS A 51 -7.58 9.81 4.12
N ILE A 52 -6.85 9.23 3.18
CA ILE A 52 -6.45 9.90 1.96
C ILE A 52 -6.73 8.96 0.78
N GLY A 53 -7.47 9.44 -0.21
CA GLY A 53 -7.97 8.58 -1.30
C GLY A 53 -6.96 8.34 -2.40
N THR A 54 -6.35 9.40 -2.92
CA THR A 54 -5.45 9.29 -4.08
C THR A 54 -4.19 10.09 -3.86
N PHE A 55 -3.18 9.82 -4.68
CA PHE A 55 -1.96 10.59 -4.65
C PHE A 55 -2.18 12.06 -5.07
N TYR A 56 -3.26 12.35 -5.84
CA TYR A 56 -3.64 13.72 -6.14
C TYR A 56 -3.97 14.54 -4.90
N ASP A 57 -4.39 13.87 -3.82
CA ASP A 57 -4.76 14.55 -2.57
C ASP A 57 -3.55 14.82 -1.67
N VAL A 58 -2.38 14.32 -2.06
CA VAL A 58 -1.15 14.51 -1.29
C VAL A 58 -0.66 15.95 -1.42
N THR A 59 -0.30 16.53 -0.28
CA THR A 59 0.31 17.86 -0.20
C THR A 59 1.58 17.78 0.62
N GLU A 60 2.27 18.90 0.80
CA GLU A 60 3.46 18.95 1.65
C GLU A 60 3.18 18.54 3.09
N ALA A 61 1.93 18.69 3.56
CA ALA A 61 1.52 18.25 4.88
C ALA A 61 1.65 16.73 5.05
N HIS A 62 1.69 15.97 3.97
CA HIS A 62 1.80 14.51 3.99
C HIS A 62 3.23 13.99 3.86
N THR A 63 4.24 14.88 3.88
CA THR A 63 5.64 14.48 3.68
C THR A 63 6.09 13.42 4.69
N ALA A 64 5.76 13.61 5.96
CA ALA A 64 6.14 12.65 7.00
C ALA A 64 5.44 11.31 6.81
N MET A 65 4.16 11.32 6.44
CA MET A 65 3.40 10.09 6.18
C MET A 65 4.01 9.31 5.02
N LEU A 66 4.30 9.99 3.92
CA LEU A 66 4.91 9.34 2.75
C LEU A 66 6.29 8.78 3.08
N GLY A 67 7.08 9.51 3.84
CA GLY A 67 8.40 9.05 4.29
C GLY A 67 8.31 7.77 5.12
N ARG A 68 7.33 7.69 6.03
CA ARG A 68 7.11 6.49 6.84
C ARG A 68 6.77 5.28 5.96
N ILE A 69 5.87 5.46 5.00
CA ILE A 69 5.47 4.39 4.09
C ILE A 69 6.66 3.90 3.28
N MET A 70 7.40 4.80 2.68
CA MET A 70 8.52 4.42 1.81
C MET A 70 9.66 3.80 2.62
N ALA A 71 9.90 4.27 3.84
CA ALA A 71 10.94 3.71 4.70
C ALA A 71 10.61 2.29 5.18
N LEU A 72 9.32 1.93 5.24
CA LEU A 72 8.93 0.57 5.61
C LEU A 72 9.20 -0.45 4.50
N ALA A 73 9.22 -0.03 3.25
CA ALA A 73 9.34 -0.96 2.12
C ALA A 73 10.58 -1.86 2.20
N PRO A 74 11.80 -1.33 2.38
CA PRO A 74 12.97 -2.20 2.48
C PRO A 74 12.94 -3.10 3.72
N ARG A 75 12.43 -2.60 4.83
CA ARG A 75 12.31 -3.39 6.05
C ARG A 75 11.36 -4.57 5.85
N LEU A 76 10.19 -4.31 5.26
CA LEU A 76 9.21 -5.36 4.95
C LEU A 76 9.81 -6.43 4.05
N MET A 77 10.51 -6.01 3.01
CA MET A 77 11.08 -6.96 2.06
C MET A 77 12.16 -7.83 2.71
N ARG A 78 13.01 -7.24 3.54
CA ARG A 78 14.01 -8.02 4.29
C ARG A 78 13.35 -9.03 5.22
N GLU A 79 12.30 -8.64 5.94
CA GLU A 79 11.57 -9.53 6.84
C GLU A 79 10.88 -10.67 6.09
N GLN A 80 10.50 -10.44 4.85
CA GLN A 80 9.89 -11.45 3.99
C GLN A 80 10.92 -12.29 3.23
N GLY A 81 12.21 -12.08 3.48
CA GLY A 81 13.28 -12.84 2.85
C GLY A 81 13.63 -12.38 1.44
N VAL A 82 13.18 -11.20 1.03
CA VAL A 82 13.47 -10.64 -0.29
C VAL A 82 14.79 -9.88 -0.23
N THR A 83 15.80 -10.39 -0.90
CA THR A 83 17.16 -9.80 -0.90
C THR A 83 17.64 -9.43 -2.30
N GLY A 84 16.97 -9.89 -3.35
CA GLY A 84 17.40 -9.68 -4.74
C GLY A 84 16.83 -8.43 -5.40
N GLY A 85 16.03 -7.66 -4.67
CA GLY A 85 15.42 -6.44 -5.19
C GLY A 85 13.91 -6.47 -5.15
N PHE A 86 13.29 -5.29 -5.22
CA PHE A 86 11.84 -5.16 -5.19
C PHE A 86 11.42 -3.89 -5.93
N ARG A 87 10.13 -3.81 -6.24
CA ARG A 87 9.53 -2.65 -6.88
C ARG A 87 8.51 -2.02 -5.97
N THR A 88 8.43 -0.69 -6.00
CA THR A 88 7.34 0.06 -5.36
C THR A 88 6.51 0.71 -6.45
N LEU A 89 5.19 0.69 -6.28
CA LEU A 89 4.26 1.17 -7.28
C LEU A 89 3.07 1.83 -6.60
N VAL A 90 2.68 3.01 -7.09
CA VAL A 90 1.47 3.70 -6.64
C VAL A 90 0.60 3.95 -7.87
N ASN A 91 -0.60 3.40 -7.85
CA ASN A 91 -1.61 3.66 -8.87
C ASN A 91 -2.45 4.85 -8.43
N THR A 92 -2.67 5.81 -9.31
CA THR A 92 -3.40 7.03 -9.01
C THR A 92 -4.49 7.26 -10.05
N GLY A 93 -5.73 7.31 -9.58
CA GLY A 93 -6.88 7.58 -10.43
C GLY A 93 -7.22 6.45 -11.39
N PRO A 94 -8.32 6.61 -12.16
CA PRO A 94 -8.78 5.54 -13.07
C PRO A 94 -7.78 5.20 -14.15
N ASP A 95 -7.16 6.19 -14.77
CA ASP A 95 -6.17 5.96 -15.83
C ASP A 95 -4.91 5.28 -15.28
N GLY A 96 -4.60 5.50 -14.01
CA GLY A 96 -3.50 4.84 -13.31
C GLY A 96 -3.87 3.48 -12.74
N ARG A 97 -5.08 3.01 -13.01
CA ARG A 97 -5.61 1.72 -12.55
C ARG A 97 -5.74 1.59 -11.03
N GLN A 98 -6.05 2.69 -10.36
CA GLN A 98 -6.34 2.63 -8.93
C GLN A 98 -7.72 2.01 -8.70
N GLU A 99 -7.75 0.85 -8.06
CA GLU A 99 -9.00 0.12 -7.82
C GLU A 99 -9.65 0.48 -6.49
N VAL A 100 -8.85 0.74 -5.46
CA VAL A 100 -9.36 1.07 -4.13
C VAL A 100 -9.03 2.54 -3.83
N PRO A 101 -10.05 3.38 -3.50
CA PRO A 101 -9.84 4.80 -3.26
C PRO A 101 -9.32 5.08 -1.85
N HIS A 102 -8.21 4.46 -1.50
CA HIS A 102 -7.40 4.73 -0.33
C HIS A 102 -5.94 4.57 -0.76
N LEU A 103 -5.14 5.62 -0.55
CA LEU A 103 -3.74 5.63 -0.97
C LEU A 103 -3.02 4.38 -0.49
N HIS A 104 -2.36 3.70 -1.41
CA HIS A 104 -1.58 2.51 -1.07
C HIS A 104 -0.38 2.36 -1.99
N VAL A 105 0.69 1.84 -1.41
CA VAL A 105 1.92 1.55 -2.14
C VAL A 105 2.05 0.04 -2.24
N HIS A 106 2.14 -0.45 -3.47
CA HIS A 106 2.48 -1.85 -3.72
C HIS A 106 3.98 -2.03 -3.53
N VAL A 107 4.37 -3.04 -2.77
CA VAL A 107 5.77 -3.43 -2.62
C VAL A 107 5.87 -4.88 -3.05
N MET A 108 6.58 -5.12 -4.14
CA MET A 108 6.63 -6.44 -4.80
C MET A 108 8.05 -6.91 -4.95
N GLY A 109 8.34 -8.14 -4.52
CA GLY A 109 9.68 -8.67 -4.60
C GLY A 109 9.70 -10.19 -4.67
N GLY A 110 10.89 -10.71 -4.79
CA GLY A 110 11.13 -12.14 -4.90
C GLY A 110 11.66 -12.55 -6.27
N PRO A 111 12.05 -13.82 -6.43
CA PRO A 111 12.63 -14.29 -7.70
C PRO A 111 11.66 -14.12 -8.88
N ARG A 112 12.20 -13.64 -9.99
CA ARG A 112 11.45 -13.59 -11.25
C ARG A 112 11.33 -14.98 -11.87
N PRO A 113 10.35 -15.24 -12.76
CA PRO A 113 9.40 -14.28 -13.34
C PRO A 113 8.22 -13.97 -12.42
N TRP A 114 7.65 -12.76 -12.58
CA TRP A 114 6.42 -12.35 -11.88
C TRP A 114 5.23 -12.33 -12.86
N VAL A 115 4.02 -12.30 -12.29
CA VAL A 115 2.82 -12.08 -13.08
C VAL A 115 2.86 -10.66 -13.64
N LYS A 116 2.55 -10.51 -14.94
CA LYS A 116 2.48 -9.19 -15.57
C LYS A 116 1.26 -8.44 -15.04
N GLY A 117 1.50 -7.22 -14.58
CA GLY A 117 0.40 -6.41 -14.07
C GLY A 117 0.67 -4.93 -14.13
#